data_b147c28899803fce52564ecbde073e62
#
_entry.id   b147c28899803fce52564ecbde073e62
#
_cell.length_a   1.000
_cell.length_b   1.000
_cell.length_c   1.000
_cell.angle_alpha   90.00
_cell.angle_beta   90.00
_cell.angle_gamma   90.00
#
_symmetry.space_group_name_H-M   'P 1'
#
loop_
_entity.id
_entity.type
_entity.pdbx_description
1 polymer ?
#
loop_
_entity_poly.entity_id
_entity_poly.type
_entity_poly.pdbx_seq_one_letter_code
_entity_poly.pdbx_strand_id
1 'polypeptide(L)'
;YSSAQGDAALREKLASYVNEQHSTNLTADNFYVTVGAAASLTISLKALAEPDDEFITFAPFFPEYRVFVEMTGSKLVVVPSRKEDFQIDTKLLEDAITEHTKGIILNSPNNPSGVVLTEECIKEVCAVLEKKQKEYGKEIFLIADEPYRELVYSDVKVPYLMNYYDNTIVCYSYSKSLSLPGERIGYIAVSDKAKDWKQIYAAVCGAGRALGFVCAPSLFQKIIARCIGQTSDISIYEKNRDILYRALTEYGYRCIKPDGAFYLFVEALEKDAN
;
A
#
# COMPACT_ATOMS: atom_id res chain seq x y z
N TYR A 1 -26.83 -8.99 -10.42
CA TYR A 1 -25.50 -8.40 -10.26
C TYR A 1 -25.37 -7.81 -8.86
N SER A 2 -24.18 -7.94 -8.22
CA SER A 2 -23.86 -7.21 -7.01
C SER A 2 -23.58 -5.72 -7.32
N SER A 3 -23.61 -4.88 -6.27
CA SER A 3 -23.18 -3.47 -6.40
C SER A 3 -21.75 -3.39 -6.92
N ALA A 4 -21.48 -2.40 -7.77
CA ALA A 4 -20.11 -2.17 -8.29
C ALA A 4 -19.12 -1.85 -7.16
N GLN A 5 -19.56 -1.17 -6.10
CA GLN A 5 -18.76 -0.85 -4.93
C GLN A 5 -18.52 -2.06 -4.00
N GLY A 6 -19.23 -3.16 -4.24
CA GLY A 6 -19.24 -4.33 -3.37
C GLY A 6 -20.46 -4.40 -2.48
N ASP A 7 -20.62 -5.54 -1.82
CA ASP A 7 -21.72 -5.82 -0.90
C ASP A 7 -21.75 -4.83 0.26
N ALA A 8 -22.90 -4.23 0.53
CA ALA A 8 -23.04 -3.20 1.57
C ALA A 8 -22.70 -3.74 2.96
N ALA A 9 -23.17 -4.96 3.29
CA ALA A 9 -22.91 -5.57 4.58
C ALA A 9 -21.42 -5.91 4.76
N LEU A 10 -20.70 -6.27 3.69
CA LEU A 10 -19.26 -6.43 3.74
C LEU A 10 -18.58 -5.08 4.01
N ARG A 11 -18.95 -4.02 3.30
CA ARG A 11 -18.35 -2.68 3.48
C ARG A 11 -18.58 -2.12 4.89
N GLU A 12 -19.76 -2.34 5.47
CA GLU A 12 -20.06 -2.00 6.88
C GLU A 12 -19.13 -2.75 7.86
N LYS A 13 -18.93 -4.05 7.63
CA LYS A 13 -18.03 -4.86 8.47
C LYS A 13 -16.56 -4.43 8.31
N LEU A 14 -16.12 -4.09 7.09
CA LEU A 14 -14.79 -3.54 6.85
C LEU A 14 -14.59 -2.24 7.63
N ALA A 15 -15.56 -1.33 7.56
CA ALA A 15 -15.52 -0.07 8.29
C ALA A 15 -15.43 -0.32 9.81
N SER A 16 -16.29 -1.19 10.35
CA SER A 16 -16.26 -1.52 11.79
C SER A 16 -14.90 -2.11 12.21
N TYR A 17 -14.37 -3.06 11.45
CA TYR A 17 -13.09 -3.69 11.74
C TYR A 17 -11.92 -2.69 11.69
N VAL A 18 -11.84 -1.89 10.62
CA VAL A 18 -10.76 -0.90 10.46
C VAL A 18 -10.83 0.16 11.56
N ASN A 19 -12.03 0.61 11.92
CA ASN A 19 -12.23 1.57 13.01
C ASN A 19 -11.78 1.01 14.36
N GLU A 20 -12.13 -0.24 14.65
CA GLU A 20 -11.72 -0.92 15.88
C GLU A 20 -10.19 -1.12 15.96
N GLN A 21 -9.57 -1.57 14.87
CA GLN A 21 -8.13 -1.86 14.85
C GLN A 21 -7.25 -0.61 14.82
N HIS A 22 -7.73 0.47 14.20
CA HIS A 22 -6.90 1.64 13.89
C HIS A 22 -7.45 2.96 14.45
N SER A 23 -8.53 2.91 15.23
CA SER A 23 -9.15 4.11 15.83
C SER A 23 -9.54 5.18 14.80
N THR A 24 -10.10 4.75 13.67
CA THR A 24 -10.64 5.63 12.62
C THR A 24 -12.16 5.79 12.77
N ASN A 25 -12.80 6.62 11.92
CA ASN A 25 -14.25 6.85 11.92
C ASN A 25 -14.85 6.61 10.50
N LEU A 26 -14.33 5.64 9.77
CA LEU A 26 -14.78 5.33 8.42
C LEU A 26 -16.19 4.72 8.43
N THR A 27 -16.90 4.90 7.34
CA THR A 27 -18.20 4.30 7.06
C THR A 27 -18.11 3.36 5.86
N ALA A 28 -19.17 2.62 5.56
CA ALA A 28 -19.23 1.81 4.35
C ALA A 28 -18.96 2.60 3.06
N ASP A 29 -19.25 3.91 3.06
CA ASP A 29 -19.05 4.78 1.90
C ASP A 29 -17.59 5.19 1.66
N ASN A 30 -16.69 4.82 2.57
CA ASN A 30 -15.25 4.98 2.37
C ASN A 30 -14.63 3.75 1.66
N PHE A 31 -15.35 2.63 1.53
CA PHE A 31 -14.83 1.37 1.03
C PHE A 31 -15.35 1.00 -0.35
N TYR A 32 -14.44 0.61 -1.24
CA TYR A 32 -14.72 0.03 -2.54
C TYR A 32 -14.05 -1.35 -2.63
N VAL A 33 -14.86 -2.42 -2.79
CA VAL A 33 -14.36 -3.80 -2.84
C VAL A 33 -13.80 -4.09 -4.22
N THR A 34 -12.57 -4.63 -4.27
CA THR A 34 -11.80 -4.83 -5.51
C THR A 34 -11.43 -6.28 -5.75
N VAL A 35 -10.87 -6.55 -6.93
CA VAL A 35 -10.28 -7.85 -7.28
C VAL A 35 -8.79 -7.94 -6.89
N GLY A 36 -8.47 -7.47 -5.68
CA GLY A 36 -7.12 -7.51 -5.10
C GLY A 36 -6.35 -6.19 -5.23
N ALA A 37 -5.16 -6.11 -4.58
CA ALA A 37 -4.39 -4.87 -4.46
C ALA A 37 -3.94 -4.27 -5.80
N ALA A 38 -3.61 -5.09 -6.80
CA ALA A 38 -3.25 -4.58 -8.13
C ALA A 38 -4.40 -3.78 -8.76
N ALA A 39 -5.63 -4.28 -8.65
CA ALA A 39 -6.81 -3.53 -9.09
C ALA A 39 -7.04 -2.30 -8.21
N SER A 40 -6.83 -2.41 -6.88
CA SER A 40 -6.95 -1.25 -5.98
C SER A 40 -5.99 -0.13 -6.38
N LEU A 41 -4.74 -0.46 -6.67
CA LEU A 41 -3.72 0.50 -7.10
C LEU A 41 -4.06 1.14 -8.44
N THR A 42 -4.38 0.33 -9.47
CA THR A 42 -4.72 0.85 -10.81
C THR A 42 -5.96 1.73 -10.79
N ILE A 43 -6.97 1.36 -10.00
CA ILE A 43 -8.18 2.16 -9.81
C ILE A 43 -7.86 3.48 -9.10
N SER A 44 -7.10 3.45 -8.01
CA SER A 44 -6.74 4.64 -7.23
C SER A 44 -5.89 5.61 -8.05
N LEU A 45 -4.88 5.10 -8.75
CA LEU A 45 -4.06 5.90 -9.65
C LEU A 45 -4.90 6.53 -10.76
N LYS A 46 -5.77 5.73 -11.42
CA LYS A 46 -6.67 6.26 -12.47
C LYS A 46 -7.66 7.29 -11.96
N ALA A 47 -8.11 7.17 -10.71
CA ALA A 47 -9.04 8.12 -10.11
C ALA A 47 -8.39 9.47 -9.78
N LEU A 48 -7.08 9.48 -9.47
CA LEU A 48 -6.35 10.67 -9.06
C LEU A 48 -5.60 11.36 -10.21
N ALA A 49 -5.09 10.57 -11.16
CA ALA A 49 -4.14 11.04 -12.16
C ALA A 49 -4.76 11.96 -13.20
N GLU A 50 -4.04 13.03 -13.51
CA GLU A 50 -4.19 13.85 -14.70
C GLU A 50 -2.97 13.65 -15.62
N PRO A 51 -3.06 14.01 -16.92
CA PRO A 51 -1.89 13.94 -17.81
C PRO A 51 -0.70 14.74 -17.24
N ASP A 52 0.50 14.18 -17.38
CA ASP A 52 1.76 14.78 -16.90
C ASP A 52 1.96 14.82 -15.38
N ASP A 53 1.03 14.28 -14.59
CA ASP A 53 1.24 14.11 -13.16
C ASP A 53 2.42 13.17 -12.86
N GLU A 54 3.05 13.37 -11.72
CA GLU A 54 4.12 12.53 -11.21
C GLU A 54 3.66 11.78 -9.95
N PHE A 55 3.99 10.48 -9.89
CA PHE A 55 3.87 9.68 -8.67
C PHE A 55 5.24 9.23 -8.22
N ILE A 56 5.52 9.35 -6.93
CA ILE A 56 6.81 8.97 -6.34
C ILE A 56 6.69 7.60 -5.68
N THR A 57 7.71 6.76 -5.83
CA THR A 57 7.91 5.53 -5.05
C THR A 57 9.36 5.40 -4.63
N PHE A 58 9.66 4.44 -3.72
CA PHE A 58 10.97 4.30 -3.08
C PHE A 58 11.62 2.98 -3.45
N ALA A 59 12.83 3.04 -4.00
CA ALA A 59 13.58 1.84 -4.35
C ALA A 59 14.19 1.17 -3.10
N PRO A 60 14.13 -0.19 -3.01
CA PRO A 60 13.54 -1.12 -3.96
C PRO A 60 12.01 -1.16 -3.86
N PHE A 61 11.32 -1.38 -4.96
CA PHE A 61 9.85 -1.35 -5.04
C PHE A 61 9.30 -2.46 -5.94
N PHE A 62 8.01 -2.69 -5.84
CA PHE A 62 7.27 -3.63 -6.68
C PHE A 62 7.24 -3.13 -8.14
N PRO A 63 7.87 -3.83 -9.10
CA PRO A 63 8.13 -3.29 -10.45
C PRO A 63 6.89 -2.84 -11.20
N GLU A 64 5.73 -3.46 -10.94
CA GLU A 64 4.47 -3.14 -11.59
C GLU A 64 3.94 -1.74 -11.28
N TYR A 65 4.44 -1.05 -10.25
CA TYR A 65 4.07 0.34 -10.01
C TYR A 65 4.35 1.22 -11.22
N ARG A 66 5.45 0.95 -11.95
CA ARG A 66 5.77 1.67 -13.18
C ARG A 66 4.65 1.53 -14.21
N VAL A 67 4.23 0.30 -14.45
CA VAL A 67 3.15 0.01 -15.41
C VAL A 67 1.84 0.66 -14.97
N PHE A 68 1.50 0.57 -13.66
CA PHE A 68 0.26 1.12 -13.13
C PHE A 68 0.20 2.65 -13.18
N VAL A 69 1.33 3.32 -12.98
CA VAL A 69 1.43 4.79 -13.09
C VAL A 69 1.43 5.21 -14.56
N GLU A 70 2.31 4.64 -15.38
CA GLU A 70 2.49 5.07 -16.77
C GLU A 70 1.24 4.82 -17.64
N MET A 71 0.43 3.79 -17.33
CA MET A 71 -0.86 3.57 -18.02
C MET A 71 -1.88 4.71 -17.81
N THR A 72 -1.70 5.56 -16.81
CA THR A 72 -2.57 6.73 -16.59
C THR A 72 -2.18 7.95 -17.39
N GLY A 73 -1.02 7.93 -18.05
CA GLY A 73 -0.38 9.08 -18.70
C GLY A 73 0.54 9.87 -17.76
N SER A 74 0.75 9.36 -16.53
CA SER A 74 1.62 9.96 -15.52
C SER A 74 3.01 9.36 -15.55
N LYS A 75 3.95 9.97 -14.81
CA LYS A 75 5.35 9.54 -14.72
C LYS A 75 5.66 8.96 -13.34
N LEU A 76 6.33 7.81 -13.28
CA LEU A 76 6.88 7.28 -12.03
C LEU A 76 8.26 7.89 -11.74
N VAL A 77 8.36 8.61 -10.63
CA VAL A 77 9.61 9.10 -10.06
C VAL A 77 10.08 8.14 -8.98
N VAL A 78 11.32 7.68 -9.08
CA VAL A 78 11.89 6.70 -8.14
C VAL A 78 12.92 7.38 -7.25
N VAL A 79 12.69 7.37 -5.94
CA VAL A 79 13.61 7.89 -4.93
C VAL A 79 14.31 6.71 -4.26
N PRO A 80 15.63 6.71 -4.11
CA PRO A 80 16.32 5.65 -3.38
C PRO A 80 16.00 5.73 -1.88
N SER A 81 15.74 4.56 -1.25
CA SER A 81 15.71 4.45 0.20
C SER A 81 17.13 4.43 0.78
N ARG A 82 17.24 4.65 2.09
CA ARG A 82 18.51 4.52 2.80
C ARG A 82 19.03 3.08 2.67
N LYS A 83 20.31 2.92 2.42
CA LYS A 83 20.92 1.58 2.20
C LYS A 83 21.02 0.75 3.47
N GLU A 84 21.08 1.43 4.62
CA GLU A 84 21.34 0.83 5.93
C GLU A 84 20.11 0.10 6.48
N ASP A 85 18.90 0.58 6.18
CA ASP A 85 17.66 0.11 6.80
C ASP A 85 16.43 0.14 5.89
N PHE A 86 16.56 0.58 4.64
CA PHE A 86 15.49 0.79 3.68
C PHE A 86 14.37 1.73 4.16
N GLN A 87 14.64 2.55 5.18
CA GLN A 87 13.74 3.65 5.52
C GLN A 87 13.85 4.77 4.48
N ILE A 88 12.85 5.63 4.42
CA ILE A 88 12.81 6.72 3.44
C ILE A 88 13.79 7.83 3.85
N ASP A 89 14.60 8.28 2.91
CA ASP A 89 15.37 9.51 3.04
C ASP A 89 14.46 10.70 2.71
N THR A 90 14.03 11.40 3.75
CA THR A 90 13.07 12.51 3.62
C THR A 90 13.64 13.73 2.91
N LYS A 91 14.98 13.89 2.92
CA LYS A 91 15.62 14.95 2.13
C LYS A 91 15.55 14.64 0.64
N LEU A 92 15.85 13.40 0.24
CA LEU A 92 15.72 12.99 -1.15
C LEU A 92 14.26 13.02 -1.60
N LEU A 93 13.30 12.68 -0.72
CA LEU A 93 11.88 12.84 -1.00
C LEU A 93 11.53 14.30 -1.23
N GLU A 94 11.94 15.21 -0.35
CA GLU A 94 11.66 16.64 -0.46
C GLU A 94 12.20 17.23 -1.76
N ASP A 95 13.42 16.85 -2.15
CA ASP A 95 14.07 17.29 -3.39
C ASP A 95 13.38 16.72 -4.65
N ALA A 96 12.72 15.55 -4.54
CA ALA A 96 12.04 14.91 -5.66
C ALA A 96 10.60 15.40 -5.89
N ILE A 97 9.97 16.04 -4.90
CA ILE A 97 8.61 16.58 -5.02
C ILE A 97 8.63 17.86 -5.85
N THR A 98 7.84 17.88 -6.92
CA THR A 98 7.65 19.02 -7.82
C THR A 98 6.19 19.51 -7.79
N GLU A 99 5.90 20.59 -8.51
CA GLU A 99 4.52 21.06 -8.72
C GLU A 99 3.64 20.07 -9.51
N HIS A 100 4.25 19.06 -10.16
CA HIS A 100 3.55 17.97 -10.86
C HIS A 100 3.30 16.76 -9.99
N THR A 101 3.85 16.73 -8.77
CA THR A 101 3.68 15.57 -7.88
C THR A 101 2.23 15.47 -7.40
N LYS A 102 1.53 14.44 -7.84
CA LYS A 102 0.16 14.11 -7.45
C LYS A 102 0.10 13.24 -6.21
N GLY A 103 1.07 12.36 -6.04
CA GLY A 103 1.08 11.48 -4.89
C GLY A 103 2.33 10.63 -4.74
N ILE A 104 2.39 9.92 -3.62
CA ILE A 104 3.42 8.93 -3.33
C ILE A 104 2.79 7.55 -3.10
N ILE A 105 3.51 6.49 -3.47
CA ILE A 105 3.12 5.10 -3.20
C ILE A 105 4.03 4.56 -2.11
N LEU A 106 3.45 4.19 -0.96
CA LEU A 106 4.14 3.54 0.15
C LEU A 106 3.68 2.10 0.30
N ASN A 107 4.63 1.17 0.37
CA ASN A 107 4.39 -0.24 0.63
C ASN A 107 5.11 -0.66 1.91
N SER A 108 4.34 -0.98 2.97
CA SER A 108 4.89 -1.37 4.26
C SER A 108 3.96 -2.39 4.94
N PRO A 109 4.43 -3.61 5.25
CA PRO A 109 5.74 -4.20 4.94
C PRO A 109 6.06 -4.21 3.44
N ASN A 110 7.34 -3.95 3.10
CA ASN A 110 7.74 -3.68 1.72
C ASN A 110 8.00 -4.95 0.91
N ASN A 111 7.59 -4.93 -0.34
CA ASN A 111 8.02 -5.82 -1.39
C ASN A 111 9.03 -5.08 -2.30
N PRO A 112 10.32 -5.45 -2.35
CA PRO A 112 10.89 -6.76 -1.96
C PRO A 112 11.74 -6.76 -0.68
N SER A 113 11.87 -5.65 0.07
CA SER A 113 12.83 -5.58 1.17
C SER A 113 12.38 -6.30 2.45
N GLY A 114 11.06 -6.48 2.64
CA GLY A 114 10.48 -7.03 3.87
C GLY A 114 10.52 -6.07 5.07
N VAL A 115 11.00 -4.85 4.89
CA VAL A 115 11.13 -3.85 5.96
C VAL A 115 9.78 -3.19 6.24
N VAL A 116 9.52 -2.91 7.51
CA VAL A 116 8.41 -2.07 7.96
C VAL A 116 8.92 -0.64 8.16
N LEU A 117 8.20 0.33 7.58
CA LEU A 117 8.50 1.74 7.83
C LEU A 117 8.15 2.10 9.28
N THR A 118 9.10 2.74 9.96
CA THR A 118 8.91 3.15 11.36
C THR A 118 7.92 4.30 11.47
N GLU A 119 7.31 4.43 12.65
CA GLU A 119 6.39 5.53 12.93
C GLU A 119 7.08 6.90 12.77
N GLU A 120 8.33 7.01 13.17
CA GLU A 120 9.15 8.21 13.02
C GLU A 120 9.33 8.55 11.54
N CYS A 121 9.73 7.57 10.73
CA CYS A 121 9.88 7.74 9.29
C CYS A 121 8.56 8.21 8.63
N ILE A 122 7.43 7.61 9.01
CA ILE A 122 6.11 8.00 8.49
C ILE A 122 5.77 9.45 8.88
N LYS A 123 6.00 9.85 10.14
CA LYS A 123 5.77 11.24 10.58
C LYS A 123 6.61 12.25 9.81
N GLU A 124 7.88 11.93 9.57
CA GLU A 124 8.77 12.78 8.77
C GLU A 124 8.31 12.90 7.32
N VAL A 125 7.93 11.78 6.69
CA VAL A 125 7.37 11.77 5.33
C VAL A 125 6.11 12.64 5.27
N CYS A 126 5.17 12.46 6.19
CA CYS A 126 3.93 13.25 6.24
C CYS A 126 4.21 14.76 6.40
N ALA A 127 5.18 15.12 7.24
CA ALA A 127 5.58 16.52 7.41
C ALA A 127 6.14 17.14 6.11
N VAL A 128 6.91 16.36 5.32
CA VAL A 128 7.39 16.78 4.00
C VAL A 128 6.21 16.99 3.05
N LEU A 129 5.26 16.05 2.99
CA LEU A 129 4.07 16.19 2.13
C LEU A 129 3.24 17.41 2.48
N GLU A 130 2.98 17.65 3.77
CA GLU A 130 2.23 18.83 4.24
C GLU A 130 2.94 20.15 3.89
N LYS A 131 4.27 20.18 4.04
CA LYS A 131 5.08 21.32 3.65
C LYS A 131 4.94 21.62 2.15
N LYS A 132 5.08 20.58 1.33
CA LYS A 132 5.03 20.69 -0.14
C LYS A 132 3.62 20.99 -0.67
N GLN A 133 2.58 20.46 -0.06
CA GLN A 133 1.21 20.88 -0.37
C GLN A 133 0.98 22.38 -0.16
N LYS A 134 1.50 22.92 0.95
CA LYS A 134 1.42 24.36 1.24
C LYS A 134 2.25 25.18 0.25
N GLU A 135 3.44 24.69 -0.12
CA GLU A 135 4.34 25.35 -1.06
C GLU A 135 3.72 25.48 -2.45
N TYR A 136 3.13 24.38 -2.98
CA TYR A 136 2.57 24.35 -4.33
C TYR A 136 1.07 24.69 -4.40
N GLY A 137 0.38 24.76 -3.26
CA GLY A 137 -1.07 24.99 -3.21
C GLY A 137 -1.91 23.88 -3.84
N LYS A 138 -1.38 22.66 -3.87
CA LYS A 138 -1.99 21.46 -4.46
C LYS A 138 -2.01 20.30 -3.47
N GLU A 139 -3.03 19.44 -3.59
CA GLU A 139 -3.11 18.23 -2.78
C GLU A 139 -2.12 17.17 -3.31
N ILE A 140 -1.35 16.60 -2.39
CA ILE A 140 -0.50 15.43 -2.65
C ILE A 140 -1.14 14.24 -1.93
N PHE A 141 -1.33 13.11 -2.61
CA PHE A 141 -1.96 11.93 -2.03
C PHE A 141 -0.93 10.91 -1.57
N LEU A 142 -1.26 10.21 -0.49
CA LEU A 142 -0.52 9.04 -0.04
C LEU A 142 -1.33 7.79 -0.40
N ILE A 143 -0.78 6.96 -1.29
CA ILE A 143 -1.35 5.66 -1.67
C ILE A 143 -0.62 4.59 -0.87
N ALA A 144 -1.33 4.01 0.11
CA ALA A 144 -0.83 2.96 0.98
C ALA A 144 -1.10 1.59 0.34
N ASP A 145 -0.06 0.92 -0.14
CA ASP A 145 -0.15 -0.46 -0.63
C ASP A 145 0.13 -1.43 0.51
N GLU A 146 -0.93 -2.05 1.05
CA GLU A 146 -0.90 -2.79 2.31
C GLU A 146 -1.27 -4.29 2.22
N PRO A 147 -0.84 -5.04 1.20
CA PRO A 147 -1.18 -6.46 1.11
C PRO A 147 -0.49 -7.34 2.16
N TYR A 148 0.53 -6.80 2.85
CA TYR A 148 1.34 -7.53 3.83
C TYR A 148 1.13 -7.06 5.27
N ARG A 149 0.14 -6.20 5.55
CA ARG A 149 -0.06 -5.57 6.86
C ARG A 149 -0.02 -6.55 8.02
N GLU A 150 -0.65 -7.72 7.91
CA GLU A 150 -0.72 -8.74 8.96
C GLU A 150 0.47 -9.71 8.94
N LEU A 151 1.29 -9.67 7.88
CA LEU A 151 2.48 -10.53 7.77
C LEU A 151 3.68 -9.82 8.37
N VAL A 152 3.70 -9.71 9.69
CA VAL A 152 4.80 -9.14 10.46
C VAL A 152 5.31 -10.12 11.49
N TYR A 153 6.56 -10.02 11.83
CA TYR A 153 7.27 -10.95 12.68
C TYR A 153 7.53 -10.33 14.05
N SER A 154 7.52 -11.18 15.09
CA SER A 154 7.68 -10.74 16.48
C SER A 154 6.63 -9.68 16.84
N ASP A 155 6.99 -8.64 17.59
CA ASP A 155 6.09 -7.59 18.06
C ASP A 155 6.13 -6.31 17.18
N VAL A 156 6.53 -6.45 15.91
CA VAL A 156 6.60 -5.32 14.99
C VAL A 156 5.20 -4.77 14.71
N LYS A 157 5.04 -3.46 14.87
CA LYS A 157 3.78 -2.77 14.57
C LYS A 157 3.88 -2.04 13.25
N VAL A 158 2.87 -2.22 12.40
CA VAL A 158 2.75 -1.50 11.13
C VAL A 158 1.90 -0.26 11.37
N PRO A 159 2.46 0.96 11.21
CA PRO A 159 1.66 2.18 11.33
C PRO A 159 0.52 2.19 10.31
N TYR A 160 -0.68 2.65 10.72
CA TYR A 160 -1.80 2.81 9.80
C TYR A 160 -1.77 4.23 9.22
N LEU A 161 -1.45 4.34 7.96
CA LEU A 161 -1.05 5.61 7.33
C LEU A 161 -2.15 6.69 7.36
N MET A 162 -3.43 6.33 7.35
CA MET A 162 -4.55 7.27 7.52
C MET A 162 -4.54 8.02 8.85
N ASN A 163 -3.85 7.52 9.87
CA ASN A 163 -3.74 8.20 11.16
C ASN A 163 -2.69 9.30 11.17
N TYR A 164 -1.85 9.35 10.14
CA TYR A 164 -0.73 10.29 10.05
C TYR A 164 -0.89 11.33 8.93
N TYR A 165 -1.70 11.00 7.91
CA TYR A 165 -1.89 11.88 6.76
C TYR A 165 -3.32 11.83 6.24
N ASP A 166 -3.97 12.99 6.13
CA ASP A 166 -5.39 13.10 5.80
C ASP A 166 -5.69 12.64 4.37
N ASN A 167 -4.88 13.05 3.38
CA ASN A 167 -5.07 12.69 1.96
C ASN A 167 -4.54 11.27 1.66
N THR A 168 -5.03 10.26 2.39
CA THR A 168 -4.59 8.86 2.26
C THR A 168 -5.66 7.99 1.59
N ILE A 169 -5.20 7.14 0.68
CA ILE A 169 -5.97 6.03 0.09
C ILE A 169 -5.24 4.72 0.42
N VAL A 170 -5.93 3.78 1.07
CA VAL A 170 -5.39 2.45 1.37
C VAL A 170 -5.84 1.46 0.31
N CYS A 171 -4.90 0.71 -0.24
CA CYS A 171 -5.07 -0.40 -1.18
C CYS A 171 -4.72 -1.71 -0.46
N TYR A 172 -5.71 -2.54 -0.19
CA TYR A 172 -5.56 -3.76 0.58
C TYR A 172 -5.94 -5.02 -0.22
N SER A 173 -5.36 -6.16 0.14
CA SER A 173 -5.69 -7.46 -0.44
C SER A 173 -5.64 -8.58 0.58
N TYR A 174 -6.60 -9.50 0.51
CA TYR A 174 -6.62 -10.76 1.27
C TYR A 174 -5.72 -11.86 0.68
N SER A 175 -4.99 -11.55 -0.38
CA SER A 175 -4.08 -12.49 -1.06
C SER A 175 -3.04 -13.09 -0.12
N LYS A 176 -2.61 -12.33 0.91
CA LYS A 176 -1.52 -12.71 1.81
C LYS A 176 -2.03 -13.06 3.20
N SER A 177 -2.85 -12.20 3.81
CA SER A 177 -3.39 -12.42 5.15
C SER A 177 -4.21 -13.72 5.27
N LEU A 178 -5.00 -14.06 4.26
CA LEU A 178 -5.79 -15.29 4.23
C LEU A 178 -5.25 -16.37 3.27
N SER A 179 -4.08 -16.16 2.67
CA SER A 179 -3.51 -17.09 1.67
C SER A 179 -4.46 -17.37 0.50
N LEU A 180 -5.17 -16.33 0.01
CA LEU A 180 -6.14 -16.41 -1.08
C LEU A 180 -5.69 -15.62 -2.33
N PRO A 181 -4.46 -15.83 -2.87
CA PRO A 181 -3.96 -15.02 -3.97
C PRO A 181 -4.74 -15.23 -5.28
N GLY A 182 -5.26 -16.45 -5.50
CA GLY A 182 -6.01 -16.80 -6.71
C GLY A 182 -7.43 -16.26 -6.73
N GLU A 183 -8.00 -15.93 -5.59
CA GLU A 183 -9.41 -15.58 -5.43
C GLU A 183 -9.70 -14.10 -5.72
N ARG A 184 -8.68 -13.31 -5.83
CA ARG A 184 -8.73 -11.91 -6.26
C ARG A 184 -9.73 -11.07 -5.48
N ILE A 185 -9.48 -10.85 -4.21
CA ILE A 185 -10.35 -10.06 -3.34
C ILE A 185 -9.53 -9.09 -2.48
N GLY A 186 -9.98 -7.84 -2.41
CA GLY A 186 -9.35 -6.75 -1.67
C GLY A 186 -10.30 -5.57 -1.55
N TYR A 187 -9.77 -4.42 -1.15
CA TYR A 187 -10.54 -3.18 -1.08
C TYR A 187 -9.66 -1.94 -1.24
N ILE A 188 -10.30 -0.85 -1.60
CA ILE A 188 -9.80 0.51 -1.44
C ILE A 188 -10.53 1.13 -0.27
N ALA A 189 -9.80 1.83 0.61
CA ALA A 189 -10.40 2.70 1.62
C ALA A 189 -9.90 4.13 1.40
N VAL A 190 -10.83 5.08 1.25
CA VAL A 190 -10.54 6.50 1.11
C VAL A 190 -10.71 7.17 2.46
N SER A 191 -9.72 7.93 2.91
CA SER A 191 -9.79 8.65 4.18
C SER A 191 -10.96 9.64 4.20
N ASP A 192 -11.73 9.63 5.27
CA ASP A 192 -12.83 10.58 5.51
C ASP A 192 -12.36 12.01 5.80
N LYS A 193 -11.06 12.16 6.10
CA LYS A 193 -10.39 13.45 6.31
C LYS A 193 -9.78 14.03 5.05
N ALA A 194 -9.66 13.21 3.97
CA ALA A 194 -9.11 13.71 2.71
C ALA A 194 -9.99 14.84 2.16
N LYS A 195 -9.35 15.86 1.63
CA LYS A 195 -10.06 16.97 1.00
C LYS A 195 -10.93 16.44 -0.13
N ASP A 196 -12.21 16.80 -0.12
CA ASP A 196 -13.20 16.36 -1.11
C ASP A 196 -13.33 14.82 -1.24
N TRP A 197 -13.14 14.07 -0.14
CA TRP A 197 -13.10 12.62 -0.13
C TRP A 197 -14.28 11.94 -0.83
N LYS A 198 -15.49 12.53 -0.79
CA LYS A 198 -16.67 12.01 -1.49
C LYS A 198 -16.50 12.05 -3.02
N GLN A 199 -15.85 13.10 -3.52
CA GLN A 199 -15.56 13.22 -4.95
C GLN A 199 -14.45 12.25 -5.35
N ILE A 200 -13.42 12.08 -4.51
CA ILE A 200 -12.37 11.06 -4.69
C ILE A 200 -12.99 9.67 -4.73
N TYR A 201 -13.88 9.36 -3.78
CA TYR A 201 -14.58 8.07 -3.78
C TYR A 201 -15.44 7.87 -5.04
N ALA A 202 -16.14 8.89 -5.48
CA ALA A 202 -16.89 8.85 -6.74
C ALA A 202 -15.98 8.60 -7.95
N ALA A 203 -14.81 9.23 -7.98
CA ALA A 203 -13.78 9.00 -9.01
C ALA A 203 -13.24 7.57 -8.97
N VAL A 204 -12.99 7.00 -7.78
CA VAL A 204 -12.63 5.59 -7.58
C VAL A 204 -13.70 4.66 -8.16
N CYS A 205 -14.98 4.92 -7.87
CA CYS A 205 -16.10 4.15 -8.45
C CYS A 205 -16.14 4.25 -9.97
N GLY A 206 -15.92 5.45 -10.53
CA GLY A 206 -15.85 5.69 -11.98
C GLY A 206 -14.68 4.98 -12.63
N ALA A 207 -13.48 5.09 -12.04
CA ALA A 207 -12.26 4.46 -12.51
C ALA A 207 -12.36 2.92 -12.51
N GLY A 208 -12.93 2.34 -11.43
CA GLY A 208 -13.18 0.90 -11.36
C GLY A 208 -14.04 0.39 -12.50
N ARG A 209 -15.08 1.14 -12.87
CA ARG A 209 -15.94 0.82 -14.01
C ARG A 209 -15.23 1.00 -15.35
N ALA A 210 -14.51 2.10 -15.52
CA ALA A 210 -13.77 2.41 -16.74
C ALA A 210 -12.68 1.37 -17.06
N LEU A 211 -12.03 0.84 -16.01
CA LEU A 211 -11.03 -0.21 -16.12
C LEU A 211 -11.60 -1.63 -16.23
N GLY A 212 -12.92 -1.79 -16.16
CA GLY A 212 -13.58 -3.09 -16.25
C GLY A 212 -13.64 -3.90 -14.95
N PHE A 213 -13.24 -3.33 -13.81
CA PHE A 213 -13.31 -3.95 -12.48
C PHE A 213 -14.67 -3.69 -11.82
N VAL A 214 -15.75 -4.08 -12.50
CA VAL A 214 -17.12 -3.65 -12.12
C VAL A 214 -17.59 -4.26 -10.81
N CYS A 215 -17.28 -5.51 -10.53
CA CYS A 215 -17.74 -6.23 -9.34
C CYS A 215 -16.68 -7.24 -8.90
N ALA A 216 -16.30 -7.20 -7.65
CA ALA A 216 -15.53 -8.30 -7.07
C ALA A 216 -16.38 -9.58 -6.96
N PRO A 217 -15.77 -10.79 -6.96
CA PRO A 217 -16.49 -12.06 -6.90
C PRO A 217 -17.42 -12.14 -5.69
N SER A 218 -18.75 -12.26 -5.91
CA SER A 218 -19.76 -12.18 -4.84
C SER A 218 -19.62 -13.28 -3.80
N LEU A 219 -19.18 -14.50 -4.19
CA LEU A 219 -18.90 -15.59 -3.26
C LEU A 219 -17.83 -15.19 -2.26
N PHE A 220 -16.70 -14.65 -2.76
CA PHE A 220 -15.59 -14.25 -1.91
C PHE A 220 -15.91 -13.04 -1.03
N GLN A 221 -16.73 -12.13 -1.48
CA GLN A 221 -17.25 -11.05 -0.63
C GLN A 221 -17.99 -11.61 0.60
N LYS A 222 -18.81 -12.65 0.44
CA LYS A 222 -19.51 -13.31 1.54
C LYS A 222 -18.58 -14.11 2.45
N ILE A 223 -17.55 -14.73 1.89
CA ILE A 223 -16.52 -15.45 2.67
C ILE A 223 -15.73 -14.46 3.50
N ILE A 224 -15.21 -13.39 2.89
CA ILE A 224 -14.44 -12.36 3.60
C ILE A 224 -15.25 -11.74 4.73
N ALA A 225 -16.54 -11.47 4.52
CA ALA A 225 -17.42 -10.95 5.58
C ALA A 225 -17.50 -11.84 6.84
N ARG A 226 -17.04 -13.09 6.77
CA ARG A 226 -16.95 -14.05 7.90
C ARG A 226 -15.53 -14.27 8.41
N CYS A 227 -14.52 -13.80 7.64
CA CYS A 227 -13.10 -14.05 7.92
C CYS A 227 -12.34 -12.75 8.24
N ILE A 228 -13.03 -11.60 8.33
CA ILE A 228 -12.39 -10.33 8.71
C ILE A 228 -11.67 -10.51 10.04
N GLY A 229 -10.41 -10.06 10.12
CA GLY A 229 -9.56 -10.17 11.30
C GLY A 229 -8.90 -11.56 11.49
N GLN A 230 -9.18 -12.52 10.61
CA GLN A 230 -8.45 -13.78 10.60
C GLN A 230 -7.20 -13.67 9.73
N THR A 231 -6.15 -14.42 10.11
CA THR A 231 -4.90 -14.51 9.36
C THR A 231 -4.48 -15.95 9.22
N SER A 232 -3.74 -16.27 8.16
CA SER A 232 -3.03 -17.55 8.06
C SER A 232 -1.92 -17.63 9.11
N ASP A 233 -1.44 -18.85 9.38
CA ASP A 233 -0.30 -19.06 10.28
C ASP A 233 0.98 -18.47 9.66
N ILE A 234 1.49 -17.40 10.26
CA ILE A 234 2.70 -16.70 9.82
C ILE A 234 3.99 -17.27 10.46
N SER A 235 3.88 -18.16 11.46
CA SER A 235 5.03 -18.72 12.17
C SER A 235 5.98 -19.49 11.25
N ILE A 236 5.45 -20.12 10.20
CA ILE A 236 6.23 -20.81 9.18
C ILE A 236 7.13 -19.83 8.41
N TYR A 237 6.57 -18.66 8.05
CA TYR A 237 7.34 -17.63 7.35
C TYR A 237 8.42 -17.05 8.25
N GLU A 238 8.13 -16.80 9.52
CA GLU A 238 9.10 -16.31 10.49
C GLU A 238 10.27 -17.30 10.67
N LYS A 239 9.97 -18.57 10.85
CA LYS A 239 10.98 -19.64 10.94
C LYS A 239 11.83 -19.73 9.67
N ASN A 240 11.21 -19.68 8.50
CA ASN A 240 11.93 -19.73 7.21
C ASN A 240 12.82 -18.48 7.03
N ARG A 241 12.33 -17.29 7.40
CA ARG A 241 13.12 -16.07 7.42
C ARG A 241 14.38 -16.23 8.27
N ASP A 242 14.23 -16.72 9.50
CA ASP A 242 15.35 -16.84 10.44
C ASP A 242 16.39 -17.86 9.98
N ILE A 243 15.96 -18.97 9.36
CA ILE A 243 16.85 -19.97 8.76
C ILE A 243 17.64 -19.36 7.60
N LEU A 244 16.94 -18.72 6.65
CA LEU A 244 17.55 -18.16 5.46
C LEU A 244 18.47 -16.97 5.81
N TYR A 245 18.01 -16.06 6.68
CA TYR A 245 18.80 -14.93 7.12
C TYR A 245 20.12 -15.36 7.76
N ARG A 246 20.08 -16.34 8.67
CA ARG A 246 21.27 -16.89 9.31
C ARG A 246 22.22 -17.53 8.29
N ALA A 247 21.71 -18.42 7.44
CA ALA A 247 22.53 -19.10 6.45
C ALA A 247 23.21 -18.12 5.48
N LEU A 248 22.49 -17.15 4.98
CA LEU A 248 23.03 -16.15 4.05
C LEU A 248 24.09 -15.27 4.72
N THR A 249 23.87 -14.85 5.97
CA THR A 249 24.88 -14.05 6.72
C THR A 249 26.11 -14.87 7.05
N GLU A 250 25.97 -16.16 7.38
CA GLU A 250 27.09 -17.10 7.58
C GLU A 250 27.90 -17.31 6.29
N TYR A 251 27.26 -17.27 5.12
CA TYR A 251 27.92 -17.32 3.80
C TYR A 251 28.53 -15.98 3.36
N GLY A 252 28.42 -14.93 4.18
CA GLY A 252 29.01 -13.63 3.90
C GLY A 252 28.14 -12.67 3.09
N TYR A 253 26.90 -13.02 2.81
CA TYR A 253 25.95 -12.11 2.19
C TYR A 253 25.49 -11.02 3.15
N ARG A 254 25.24 -9.83 2.61
CA ARG A 254 24.61 -8.73 3.36
C ARG A 254 23.13 -8.69 3.03
N CYS A 255 22.31 -8.66 4.06
CA CYS A 255 20.88 -8.41 3.94
C CYS A 255 20.37 -7.77 5.23
N ILE A 256 19.36 -6.95 5.11
CA ILE A 256 18.60 -6.45 6.25
C ILE A 256 17.64 -7.54 6.67
N LYS A 257 17.54 -7.82 7.97
CA LYS A 257 16.60 -8.81 8.48
C LYS A 257 15.18 -8.28 8.26
N PRO A 258 14.31 -9.00 7.51
CA PRO A 258 12.95 -8.53 7.27
C PRO A 258 12.10 -8.49 8.54
N ASP A 259 11.32 -7.43 8.69
CA ASP A 259 10.34 -7.27 9.76
C ASP A 259 8.99 -7.93 9.42
N GLY A 260 8.72 -8.10 8.11
CA GLY A 260 7.46 -8.65 7.61
C GLY A 260 7.55 -9.12 6.16
N ALA A 261 6.38 -9.33 5.56
CA ALA A 261 6.21 -9.97 4.26
C ALA A 261 6.87 -11.36 4.21
N PHE A 262 7.27 -11.85 3.06
CA PHE A 262 7.99 -13.13 2.90
C PHE A 262 9.15 -13.00 1.91
N TYR A 263 9.75 -11.82 1.89
CA TYR A 263 10.90 -11.52 1.05
C TYR A 263 12.15 -11.34 1.89
N LEU A 264 13.28 -11.66 1.30
CA LEU A 264 14.59 -11.39 1.85
C LEU A 264 15.44 -10.78 0.72
N PHE A 265 15.75 -9.49 0.84
CA PHE A 265 16.45 -8.74 -0.18
C PHE A 265 17.94 -8.74 0.14
N VAL A 266 18.71 -9.44 -0.70
CA VAL A 266 20.12 -9.75 -0.45
C VAL A 266 20.99 -8.93 -1.39
N GLU A 267 22.07 -8.34 -0.85
CA GLU A 267 23.08 -7.67 -1.66
C GLU A 267 23.84 -8.69 -2.50
N ALA A 268 23.92 -8.46 -3.81
CA ALA A 268 24.69 -9.31 -4.70
C ALA A 268 26.18 -9.23 -4.38
N LEU A 269 26.90 -10.36 -4.48
CA LEU A 269 28.36 -10.40 -4.28
C LEU A 269 29.12 -9.74 -5.42
N GLU A 270 28.54 -9.70 -6.60
CA GLU A 270 29.07 -9.04 -7.79
C GLU A 270 28.30 -7.75 -8.09
N LYS A 271 28.96 -6.78 -8.73
CA LYS A 271 28.36 -5.47 -8.99
C LYS A 271 27.20 -5.50 -10.00
N ASP A 272 27.14 -6.50 -10.84
CA ASP A 272 26.08 -6.74 -11.81
C ASP A 272 25.58 -8.16 -11.64
N ALA A 273 24.39 -8.31 -11.10
CA ALA A 273 23.75 -9.60 -10.86
C ALA A 273 22.77 -10.01 -11.98
N ASN A 274 22.75 -9.28 -13.12
CA ASN A 274 21.92 -9.59 -14.29
C ASN A 274 22.59 -10.54 -15.24
#